data_33a0383d9c66b0f9e2317d8a030b6b5f
#
_entry.id   33a0383d9c66b0f9e2317d8a030b6b5f
#
_cell.length_a   1.000
_cell.length_b   1.000
_cell.length_c   1.000
_cell.angle_alpha   90.00
_cell.angle_beta   90.00
_cell.angle_gamma   90.00
#
_symmetry.space_group_name_H-M   'P 1'
#
loop_
_entity.id
_entity.type
_entity.pdbx_description
1 polymer ?
#
loop_
_entity_poly.entity_id
_entity_poly.type
_entity_poly.pdbx_seq_one_letter_code
_entity_poly.pdbx_strand_id
1 'polypeptide(L)'
;MYLENIYSPADVKKLSFQELNDLSHEIRASLLQKLSAHGGHFGPNFGMVEATIALHYVFNSPKDKIVYDVSHQSYVHKMLTGRKDAFLHPAEYDHVSGYSEPQESEHDFFVIGHTSTSVSLASGLAKGRDLTGGNENIIAVIGDGSLSGGEAFEGLDYVAELGTNMIIIVNDNQMSIAENHGGLYKNLKDLRDSNGQCECNFFKAMGLDYMYVNDGNCVEALIEAFSKVKDIQHPIVVHINTLKGKGYEPAEQDKETYHWRTPFDLETGKSKMNDDAEDYSEVTAQYLLKKMKEDKRVVTITSGTPAVLGFTPDRRQEAGKQFVDVGIAEEHAVALASGIAANGGKPVYGVYSTFIQRSYDQLSQDLCINNNPAVLLVFWGTLSGMNDVTHLCFFDIPLISNIPNMVYLAPTCKEEYLAMLEWSIHQNEHPVAIRVPATDVISCGEPVESDYSN
;
A
#
# COMPACT_ATOMS: atom_id res chain seq x y z
N MET A 1 13.84 -15.61 -26.86
CA MET A 1 13.13 -14.89 -25.80
C MET A 1 13.10 -13.41 -26.16
N TYR A 2 11.94 -12.77 -26.01
CA TYR A 2 11.80 -11.33 -26.34
C TYR A 2 12.41 -10.47 -25.25
N LEU A 3 12.18 -10.79 -23.97
CA LEU A 3 12.64 -10.01 -22.82
C LEU A 3 14.15 -9.78 -22.81
N GLU A 4 14.94 -10.77 -23.20
CA GLU A 4 16.40 -10.64 -23.30
C GLU A 4 16.84 -9.54 -24.27
N ASN A 5 16.00 -9.24 -25.27
CA ASN A 5 16.26 -8.25 -26.31
C ASN A 5 15.65 -6.87 -26.02
N ILE A 6 14.98 -6.69 -24.86
CA ILE A 6 14.45 -5.40 -24.43
C ILE A 6 15.51 -4.68 -23.61
N TYR A 7 16.04 -3.58 -24.11
CA TYR A 7 16.98 -2.70 -23.44
C TYR A 7 16.38 -1.35 -23.07
N SER A 8 15.29 -1.00 -23.73
CA SER A 8 14.57 0.26 -23.52
C SER A 8 13.11 0.14 -23.94
N PRO A 9 12.24 1.08 -23.54
CA PRO A 9 10.86 1.13 -24.04
C PRO A 9 10.73 1.20 -25.57
N ALA A 10 11.75 1.71 -26.26
CA ALA A 10 11.76 1.75 -27.73
C ALA A 10 11.77 0.35 -28.36
N ASP A 11 12.28 -0.65 -27.66
CA ASP A 11 12.31 -2.03 -28.15
C ASP A 11 10.91 -2.68 -28.01
N VAL A 12 10.17 -2.36 -26.95
CA VAL A 12 8.78 -2.81 -26.76
C VAL A 12 7.89 -2.36 -27.92
N LYS A 13 8.09 -1.14 -28.42
CA LYS A 13 7.30 -0.55 -29.52
C LYS A 13 7.50 -1.23 -30.89
N LYS A 14 8.53 -2.06 -31.03
CA LYS A 14 8.83 -2.79 -32.29
C LYS A 14 8.08 -4.12 -32.37
N LEU A 15 7.53 -4.59 -31.26
CA LEU A 15 6.88 -5.90 -31.16
C LEU A 15 5.45 -5.87 -31.72
N SER A 16 5.07 -6.93 -32.39
CA SER A 16 3.68 -7.21 -32.77
C SER A 16 2.86 -7.58 -31.52
N PHE A 17 1.54 -7.57 -31.64
CA PHE A 17 0.65 -7.94 -30.53
C PHE A 17 0.89 -9.37 -30.03
N GLN A 18 1.15 -10.31 -30.93
CA GLN A 18 1.51 -11.67 -30.53
C GLN A 18 2.81 -11.70 -29.72
N GLU A 19 3.83 -10.98 -30.15
CA GLU A 19 5.12 -10.88 -29.45
C GLU A 19 4.99 -10.16 -28.10
N LEU A 20 4.09 -9.17 -27.96
CA LEU A 20 3.79 -8.52 -26.68
C LEU A 20 3.10 -9.47 -25.70
N ASN A 21 2.21 -10.34 -26.19
CA ASN A 21 1.60 -11.40 -25.36
C ASN A 21 2.65 -12.42 -24.93
N ASP A 22 3.53 -12.85 -25.83
CA ASP A 22 4.63 -13.75 -25.49
C ASP A 22 5.59 -13.10 -24.48
N LEU A 23 5.90 -11.80 -24.62
CA LEU A 23 6.69 -11.01 -23.67
C LEU A 23 6.03 -11.00 -22.29
N SER A 24 4.70 -10.88 -22.20
CA SER A 24 3.98 -10.91 -20.93
C SER A 24 4.16 -12.23 -20.18
N HIS A 25 4.19 -13.35 -20.89
CA HIS A 25 4.46 -14.66 -20.32
C HIS A 25 5.91 -14.82 -19.86
N GLU A 26 6.89 -14.32 -20.63
CA GLU A 26 8.30 -14.33 -20.26
C GLU A 26 8.56 -13.49 -19.00
N ILE A 27 7.96 -12.30 -18.89
CA ILE A 27 8.05 -11.44 -17.72
C ILE A 27 7.49 -12.15 -16.49
N ARG A 28 6.31 -12.78 -16.58
CA ARG A 28 5.73 -13.52 -15.45
C ARG A 28 6.61 -14.68 -15.02
N ALA A 29 7.18 -15.42 -15.96
CA ALA A 29 8.09 -16.53 -15.64
C ALA A 29 9.33 -16.03 -14.87
N SER A 30 9.92 -14.92 -15.30
CA SER A 30 11.05 -14.29 -14.61
C SER A 30 10.68 -13.79 -13.21
N LEU A 31 9.54 -13.11 -13.07
CA LEU A 31 9.04 -12.65 -11.77
C LEU A 31 8.77 -13.83 -10.84
N LEU A 32 8.18 -14.90 -11.32
CA LEU A 32 7.90 -16.10 -10.54
C LEU A 32 9.20 -16.72 -10.01
N GLN A 33 10.20 -16.85 -10.87
CA GLN A 33 11.50 -17.39 -10.50
C GLN A 33 12.19 -16.51 -9.44
N LYS A 34 12.28 -15.19 -9.68
CA LYS A 34 12.89 -14.25 -8.72
C LYS A 34 12.15 -14.28 -7.38
N LEU A 35 10.84 -14.08 -7.38
CA LEU A 35 10.08 -13.89 -6.15
C LEU A 35 9.94 -15.16 -5.32
N SER A 36 9.93 -16.35 -5.95
CA SER A 36 9.97 -17.61 -5.21
C SER A 36 11.33 -17.89 -4.55
N ALA A 37 12.41 -17.36 -5.12
CA ALA A 37 13.76 -17.53 -4.61
C ALA A 37 14.19 -16.44 -3.61
N HIS A 38 13.74 -15.20 -3.83
CA HIS A 38 14.21 -14.00 -3.12
C HIS A 38 13.15 -13.34 -2.24
N GLY A 39 11.86 -13.49 -2.59
CA GLY A 39 10.76 -12.76 -1.97
C GLY A 39 10.51 -11.40 -2.61
N GLY A 40 9.51 -10.69 -2.10
CA GLY A 40 9.11 -9.35 -2.55
C GLY A 40 7.62 -9.20 -2.86
N HIS A 41 7.21 -8.09 -3.47
CA HIS A 41 5.83 -7.81 -3.84
C HIS A 41 5.41 -8.67 -5.02
N PHE A 42 4.52 -9.62 -4.79
CA PHE A 42 4.12 -10.63 -5.76
C PHE A 42 2.86 -10.21 -6.55
N GLY A 43 1.71 -10.23 -5.89
CA GLY A 43 0.40 -10.02 -6.52
C GLY A 43 0.28 -8.71 -7.31
N PRO A 44 0.74 -7.56 -6.76
CA PRO A 44 0.71 -6.28 -7.46
C PRO A 44 1.47 -6.30 -8.78
N ASN A 45 2.66 -6.91 -8.83
CA ASN A 45 3.46 -6.98 -10.05
C ASN A 45 2.85 -7.90 -11.10
N PHE A 46 2.33 -9.05 -10.69
CA PHE A 46 1.67 -10.00 -11.62
C PHE A 46 0.40 -9.42 -12.24
N GLY A 47 -0.35 -8.61 -11.49
CA GLY A 47 -1.55 -7.93 -11.99
C GLY A 47 -1.26 -6.81 -12.99
N MET A 48 -0.08 -6.21 -12.94
CA MET A 48 0.28 -5.01 -13.74
C MET A 48 1.14 -5.31 -14.98
N VAL A 49 1.38 -6.58 -15.33
CA VAL A 49 2.27 -6.93 -16.44
C VAL A 49 1.80 -6.31 -17.77
N GLU A 50 0.58 -6.60 -18.19
CA GLU A 50 0.04 -6.11 -19.45
C GLU A 50 -0.12 -4.59 -19.47
N ALA A 51 -0.57 -4.02 -18.34
CA ALA A 51 -0.72 -2.57 -18.23
C ALA A 51 0.63 -1.84 -18.35
N THR A 52 1.69 -2.38 -17.77
CA THR A 52 3.02 -1.78 -17.89
C THR A 52 3.60 -1.94 -19.29
N ILE A 53 3.41 -3.09 -19.95
CA ILE A 53 3.78 -3.28 -21.36
C ILE A 53 3.05 -2.25 -22.24
N ALA A 54 1.73 -2.11 -22.08
CA ALA A 54 0.93 -1.18 -22.87
C ALA A 54 1.34 0.30 -22.61
N LEU A 55 1.67 0.67 -21.37
CA LEU A 55 2.21 2.00 -21.05
C LEU A 55 3.48 2.29 -21.83
N HIS A 56 4.46 1.38 -21.82
CA HIS A 56 5.71 1.56 -22.54
C HIS A 56 5.57 1.41 -24.06
N TYR A 57 4.55 0.71 -24.53
CA TYR A 57 4.23 0.66 -25.96
C TYR A 57 3.65 1.99 -26.46
N VAL A 58 2.75 2.61 -25.71
CA VAL A 58 2.04 3.82 -26.13
C VAL A 58 2.83 5.09 -25.84
N PHE A 59 3.29 5.27 -24.62
CA PHE A 59 3.96 6.50 -24.17
C PHE A 59 5.47 6.46 -24.39
N ASN A 60 6.11 7.63 -24.41
CA ASN A 60 7.52 7.81 -24.73
C ASN A 60 8.34 8.12 -23.46
N SER A 61 8.39 7.18 -22.49
CA SER A 61 9.24 7.35 -21.33
C SER A 61 10.73 7.37 -21.71
N PRO A 62 11.57 8.25 -21.12
CA PRO A 62 11.32 9.12 -19.98
C PRO A 62 10.71 10.50 -20.33
N LYS A 63 10.51 10.83 -21.62
CA LYS A 63 9.88 12.10 -22.00
C LYS A 63 8.47 12.19 -21.38
N ASP A 64 7.59 11.24 -21.70
CA ASP A 64 6.33 11.07 -20.99
C ASP A 64 6.60 10.49 -19.60
N LYS A 65 6.05 11.10 -18.56
CA LYS A 65 6.40 10.80 -17.17
C LYS A 65 5.37 9.91 -16.54
N ILE A 66 5.80 8.75 -16.01
CA ILE A 66 4.94 7.78 -15.33
C ILE A 66 5.32 7.76 -13.85
N VAL A 67 4.35 8.05 -12.97
CA VAL A 67 4.50 8.03 -11.52
C VAL A 67 3.67 6.89 -10.95
N TYR A 68 4.31 5.90 -10.36
CA TYR A 68 3.66 4.75 -9.74
C TYR A 68 3.41 5.02 -8.27
N ASP A 69 2.15 4.94 -7.83
CA ASP A 69 1.78 5.02 -6.41
C ASP A 69 2.41 3.86 -5.63
N VAL A 70 2.92 4.10 -4.43
CA VAL A 70 3.74 3.14 -3.66
C VAL A 70 4.99 2.70 -4.44
N SER A 71 4.83 2.45 -5.72
CA SER A 71 5.80 1.94 -6.69
C SER A 71 6.26 0.48 -6.49
N HIS A 72 5.66 -0.24 -5.55
CA HIS A 72 5.93 -1.67 -5.30
C HIS A 72 5.50 -2.60 -6.46
N GLN A 73 4.66 -2.10 -7.40
CA GLN A 73 4.22 -2.78 -8.63
C GLN A 73 5.06 -2.38 -9.86
N SER A 74 6.24 -1.80 -9.66
CA SER A 74 7.09 -1.26 -10.74
C SER A 74 8.13 -2.24 -11.30
N TYR A 75 8.11 -3.52 -10.90
CA TYR A 75 9.15 -4.46 -11.35
C TYR A 75 9.16 -4.63 -12.88
N VAL A 76 8.00 -4.71 -13.50
CA VAL A 76 7.87 -4.78 -14.96
C VAL A 76 8.40 -3.51 -15.62
N HIS A 77 8.11 -2.34 -15.05
CA HIS A 77 8.67 -1.07 -15.48
C HIS A 77 10.22 -1.10 -15.46
N LYS A 78 10.81 -1.59 -14.37
CA LYS A 78 12.26 -1.74 -14.26
C LYS A 78 12.81 -2.68 -15.34
N MET A 79 12.14 -3.82 -15.57
CA MET A 79 12.56 -4.77 -16.61
C MET A 79 12.55 -4.14 -18.00
N LEU A 80 11.55 -3.31 -18.34
CA LEU A 80 11.40 -2.69 -19.65
C LEU A 80 12.23 -1.40 -19.83
N THR A 81 12.84 -0.89 -18.77
CA THR A 81 13.66 0.33 -18.74
C THR A 81 15.13 0.05 -18.44
N GLY A 82 15.64 -1.11 -18.87
CA GLY A 82 17.07 -1.42 -18.88
C GLY A 82 17.60 -2.16 -17.64
N ARG A 83 16.74 -2.50 -16.67
CA ARG A 83 17.11 -3.18 -15.41
C ARG A 83 16.69 -4.65 -15.35
N LYS A 84 16.42 -5.28 -16.50
CA LYS A 84 15.94 -6.66 -16.58
C LYS A 84 16.88 -7.70 -15.96
N ASP A 85 18.18 -7.45 -15.99
CA ASP A 85 19.19 -8.40 -15.49
C ASP A 85 18.99 -8.67 -14.00
N ALA A 86 18.55 -7.67 -13.23
CA ALA A 86 18.17 -7.82 -11.83
C ALA A 86 16.92 -8.71 -11.59
N PHE A 87 16.26 -9.19 -12.65
CA PHE A 87 15.13 -10.10 -12.60
C PHE A 87 15.42 -11.44 -13.29
N LEU A 88 16.43 -11.47 -14.17
CA LEU A 88 16.83 -12.66 -14.93
C LEU A 88 17.95 -13.45 -14.27
N HIS A 89 18.85 -12.76 -13.56
CA HIS A 89 20.07 -13.36 -13.02
C HIS A 89 20.07 -13.32 -11.49
N PRO A 90 20.12 -14.48 -10.80
CA PRO A 90 20.08 -14.53 -9.34
C PRO A 90 21.17 -13.69 -8.64
N ALA A 91 22.35 -13.58 -9.25
CA ALA A 91 23.45 -12.77 -8.71
C ALA A 91 23.18 -11.25 -8.73
N GLU A 92 22.19 -10.81 -9.53
CA GLU A 92 21.84 -9.39 -9.73
C GLU A 92 20.54 -8.99 -8.99
N TYR A 93 19.89 -9.92 -8.29
CA TYR A 93 18.56 -9.68 -7.70
C TYR A 93 18.53 -8.49 -6.74
N ASP A 94 19.62 -8.20 -6.03
CA ASP A 94 19.73 -7.10 -5.08
C ASP A 94 20.24 -5.78 -5.69
N HIS A 95 20.47 -5.73 -7.01
CA HIS A 95 21.02 -4.55 -7.69
C HIS A 95 19.95 -3.49 -8.02
N VAL A 96 18.68 -3.74 -7.69
CA VAL A 96 17.58 -2.77 -7.83
C VAL A 96 16.75 -2.72 -6.57
N SER A 97 16.28 -1.52 -6.23
CA SER A 97 15.29 -1.32 -5.19
C SER A 97 13.96 -2.01 -5.52
N GLY A 98 13.20 -2.40 -4.52
CA GLY A 98 11.82 -2.87 -4.66
C GLY A 98 10.81 -1.76 -5.04
N TYR A 99 11.29 -0.51 -5.14
CA TYR A 99 10.50 0.69 -5.38
C TYR A 99 11.11 1.54 -6.49
N SER A 100 10.39 2.58 -6.92
CA SER A 100 10.91 3.58 -7.86
C SER A 100 12.13 4.29 -7.28
N GLU A 101 13.22 4.40 -8.06
CA GLU A 101 14.48 4.96 -7.61
C GLU A 101 15.17 5.76 -8.72
N PRO A 102 15.12 7.10 -8.66
CA PRO A 102 15.73 7.97 -9.68
C PRO A 102 17.25 7.78 -9.85
N GLN A 103 17.94 7.25 -8.85
CA GLN A 103 19.37 6.97 -8.97
C GLN A 103 19.66 5.73 -9.84
N GLU A 104 18.68 4.84 -10.01
CA GLU A 104 18.80 3.66 -10.87
C GLU A 104 18.50 4.00 -12.33
N SER A 105 17.58 4.93 -12.61
CA SER A 105 17.08 5.17 -13.97
C SER A 105 16.44 6.54 -14.14
N GLU A 106 16.68 7.18 -15.29
CA GLU A 106 15.97 8.39 -15.72
C GLU A 106 14.46 8.21 -15.96
N HIS A 107 13.98 6.97 -15.98
CA HIS A 107 12.56 6.64 -16.12
C HIS A 107 11.79 6.71 -14.80
N ASP A 108 12.49 6.78 -13.67
CA ASP A 108 11.95 6.92 -12.31
C ASP A 108 12.06 8.38 -11.87
N PHE A 109 10.99 9.01 -11.43
CA PHE A 109 10.99 10.46 -11.13
C PHE A 109 11.02 10.78 -9.65
N PHE A 110 10.58 9.84 -8.80
CA PHE A 110 10.53 10.00 -7.36
C PHE A 110 10.87 8.69 -6.66
N VAL A 111 11.48 8.78 -5.48
CA VAL A 111 11.50 7.66 -4.53
C VAL A 111 10.14 7.63 -3.84
N ILE A 112 9.38 6.58 -4.03
CA ILE A 112 8.03 6.41 -3.48
C ILE A 112 7.94 5.03 -2.83
N GLY A 113 7.36 4.94 -1.63
CA GLY A 113 7.09 3.70 -0.93
C GLY A 113 5.78 3.75 -0.16
N HIS A 114 5.26 4.95 0.13
CA HIS A 114 3.98 5.15 0.77
C HIS A 114 2.86 5.37 -0.24
N THR A 115 1.64 5.02 0.14
CA THR A 115 0.43 5.07 -0.68
C THR A 115 -0.09 6.49 -0.89
N SER A 116 -0.96 6.65 -1.90
CA SER A 116 -1.84 7.82 -2.08
C SER A 116 -1.18 9.09 -2.59
N THR A 117 0.14 9.08 -2.89
CA THR A 117 0.92 10.27 -3.22
C THR A 117 1.09 10.51 -4.72
N SER A 118 0.88 9.49 -5.56
CA SER A 118 1.21 9.56 -7.00
C SER A 118 0.45 10.64 -7.75
N VAL A 119 -0.83 10.83 -7.43
CA VAL A 119 -1.67 11.83 -8.12
C VAL A 119 -1.17 13.25 -7.79
N SER A 120 -0.84 13.53 -6.53
CA SER A 120 -0.27 14.81 -6.10
C SER A 120 1.08 15.07 -6.76
N LEU A 121 2.00 14.10 -6.73
CA LEU A 121 3.32 14.23 -7.35
C LEU A 121 3.22 14.44 -8.87
N ALA A 122 2.36 13.67 -9.54
CA ALA A 122 2.13 13.81 -10.98
C ALA A 122 1.47 15.16 -11.33
N SER A 123 0.55 15.67 -10.51
CA SER A 123 -0.04 17.00 -10.70
C SER A 123 1.02 18.11 -10.60
N GLY A 124 1.99 17.95 -9.71
CA GLY A 124 3.15 18.84 -9.62
C GLY A 124 4.02 18.80 -10.89
N LEU A 125 4.26 17.61 -11.46
CA LEU A 125 4.96 17.47 -12.76
C LEU A 125 4.17 18.12 -13.90
N ALA A 126 2.83 17.93 -13.95
CA ALA A 126 1.98 18.55 -14.95
C ALA A 126 2.02 20.08 -14.85
N LYS A 127 1.92 20.62 -13.64
CA LYS A 127 2.05 22.07 -13.42
C LYS A 127 3.42 22.61 -13.82
N GLY A 128 4.50 21.87 -13.46
CA GLY A 128 5.87 22.24 -13.87
C GLY A 128 6.05 22.24 -15.39
N ARG A 129 5.52 21.22 -16.07
CA ARG A 129 5.49 21.14 -17.53
C ARG A 129 4.79 22.36 -18.16
N ASP A 130 3.61 22.71 -17.68
CA ASP A 130 2.82 23.81 -18.21
C ASP A 130 3.54 25.15 -18.06
N LEU A 131 4.22 25.36 -16.92
CA LEU A 131 5.01 26.58 -16.66
C LEU A 131 6.27 26.68 -17.54
N THR A 132 6.82 25.54 -17.96
CA THR A 132 8.01 25.50 -18.81
C THR A 132 7.70 25.36 -20.31
N GLY A 133 6.41 25.27 -20.68
CA GLY A 133 5.95 25.14 -22.06
C GLY A 133 6.21 23.74 -22.65
N GLY A 134 6.32 22.73 -21.82
CA GLY A 134 6.41 21.32 -22.23
C GLY A 134 5.09 20.78 -22.79
N ASN A 135 5.12 19.60 -23.37
CA ASN A 135 3.95 18.96 -23.99
C ASN A 135 3.90 17.44 -23.73
N GLU A 136 4.74 16.94 -22.87
CA GLU A 136 4.77 15.55 -22.48
C GLU A 136 3.51 15.12 -21.73
N ASN A 137 3.14 13.84 -21.88
CA ASN A 137 2.08 13.26 -21.08
C ASN A 137 2.57 13.03 -19.64
N ILE A 138 1.72 13.32 -18.68
CA ILE A 138 1.97 13.00 -17.26
C ILE A 138 0.96 11.95 -16.85
N ILE A 139 1.47 10.81 -16.37
CA ILE A 139 0.67 9.63 -16.02
C ILE A 139 0.88 9.29 -14.56
N ALA A 140 -0.20 9.27 -13.78
CA ALA A 140 -0.22 8.68 -12.44
C ALA A 140 -0.82 7.28 -12.51
N VAL A 141 -0.18 6.29 -11.90
CA VAL A 141 -0.71 4.92 -11.75
C VAL A 141 -0.99 4.70 -10.28
N ILE A 142 -2.25 4.54 -9.91
CA ILE A 142 -2.69 4.37 -8.53
C ILE A 142 -3.55 3.12 -8.38
N GLY A 143 -3.30 2.31 -7.34
CA GLY A 143 -4.14 1.18 -6.99
C GLY A 143 -5.43 1.61 -6.30
N ASP A 144 -6.48 0.80 -6.46
CA ASP A 144 -7.78 1.01 -5.80
C ASP A 144 -7.65 1.15 -4.28
N GLY A 145 -6.80 0.34 -3.62
CA GLY A 145 -6.54 0.46 -2.19
C GLY A 145 -6.00 1.83 -1.78
N SER A 146 -5.10 2.41 -2.58
CA SER A 146 -4.50 3.72 -2.31
C SER A 146 -5.46 4.89 -2.49
N LEU A 147 -6.56 4.71 -3.20
CA LEU A 147 -7.58 5.75 -3.37
C LEU A 147 -8.29 6.13 -2.07
N SER A 148 -8.22 5.32 -1.01
CA SER A 148 -8.83 5.65 0.28
C SER A 148 -8.02 6.66 1.11
N GLY A 149 -6.79 6.95 0.74
CA GLY A 149 -5.97 7.96 1.43
C GLY A 149 -6.40 9.39 1.14
N GLY A 150 -6.38 10.26 2.15
CA GLY A 150 -6.80 11.67 2.03
C GLY A 150 -6.06 12.41 0.92
N GLU A 151 -4.73 12.26 0.85
CA GLU A 151 -3.91 12.92 -0.18
C GLU A 151 -4.32 12.51 -1.62
N ALA A 152 -4.79 11.27 -1.84
CA ALA A 152 -5.30 10.88 -3.15
C ALA A 152 -6.56 11.65 -3.53
N PHE A 153 -7.49 11.90 -2.58
CA PHE A 153 -8.66 12.73 -2.81
C PHE A 153 -8.29 14.19 -3.07
N GLU A 154 -7.37 14.76 -2.29
CA GLU A 154 -6.85 16.13 -2.48
C GLU A 154 -6.18 16.26 -3.86
N GLY A 155 -5.39 15.26 -4.26
CA GLY A 155 -4.76 15.22 -5.56
C GLY A 155 -5.77 15.17 -6.71
N LEU A 156 -6.80 14.33 -6.63
CA LEU A 156 -7.87 14.22 -7.63
C LEU A 156 -8.66 15.54 -7.74
N ASP A 157 -8.99 16.16 -6.61
CA ASP A 157 -9.70 17.44 -6.57
C ASP A 157 -8.91 18.53 -7.28
N TYR A 158 -7.61 18.65 -6.95
CA TYR A 158 -6.73 19.64 -7.60
C TYR A 158 -6.52 19.37 -9.08
N VAL A 159 -6.41 18.12 -9.51
CA VAL A 159 -6.23 17.77 -10.94
C VAL A 159 -7.43 18.21 -11.77
N ALA A 160 -8.64 18.12 -11.24
CA ALA A 160 -9.83 18.64 -11.91
C ALA A 160 -9.75 20.17 -12.15
N GLU A 161 -9.25 20.92 -11.15
CA GLU A 161 -9.00 22.36 -11.28
C GLU A 161 -7.84 22.66 -12.23
N LEU A 162 -6.78 21.87 -12.19
CA LEU A 162 -5.58 22.04 -13.03
C LEU A 162 -5.94 22.03 -14.52
N GLY A 163 -6.89 21.18 -14.94
CA GLY A 163 -7.55 21.21 -16.25
C GLY A 163 -6.65 20.97 -17.45
N THR A 164 -5.47 20.38 -17.26
CA THR A 164 -4.46 20.13 -18.30
C THR A 164 -4.28 18.65 -18.59
N ASN A 165 -3.40 18.30 -19.55
CA ASN A 165 -3.05 16.90 -19.83
C ASN A 165 -2.52 16.22 -18.56
N MET A 166 -3.32 15.32 -18.01
CA MET A 166 -2.93 14.39 -16.97
C MET A 166 -3.79 13.13 -17.06
N ILE A 167 -3.13 11.97 -17.08
CA ILE A 167 -3.78 10.67 -17.20
C ILE A 167 -3.63 9.94 -15.86
N ILE A 168 -4.74 9.59 -15.24
CA ILE A 168 -4.76 8.87 -13.96
C ILE A 168 -5.23 7.44 -14.25
N ILE A 169 -4.34 6.47 -14.13
CA ILE A 169 -4.67 5.06 -14.30
C ILE A 169 -5.02 4.49 -12.94
N VAL A 170 -6.30 4.19 -12.73
CA VAL A 170 -6.79 3.50 -11.55
C VAL A 170 -6.74 2.00 -11.81
N ASN A 171 -5.80 1.33 -11.18
CA ASN A 171 -5.67 -0.12 -11.22
C ASN A 171 -6.58 -0.74 -10.15
N ASP A 172 -7.77 -1.17 -10.56
CA ASP A 172 -8.76 -1.79 -9.68
C ASP A 172 -8.68 -3.32 -9.78
N ASN A 173 -8.17 -3.92 -8.72
CA ASN A 173 -8.11 -5.38 -8.57
C ASN A 173 -8.91 -5.87 -7.35
N GLN A 174 -9.70 -4.99 -6.75
CA GLN A 174 -10.60 -5.22 -5.63
C GLN A 174 -9.89 -5.55 -4.31
N MET A 175 -8.61 -5.25 -4.21
CA MET A 175 -7.79 -5.56 -3.05
C MET A 175 -6.78 -4.43 -2.77
N SER A 176 -6.66 -4.10 -1.49
CA SER A 176 -5.49 -3.45 -0.91
C SER A 176 -4.41 -4.51 -0.58
N ILE A 177 -3.78 -4.44 0.59
CA ILE A 177 -3.09 -5.61 1.17
C ILE A 177 -4.14 -6.67 1.46
N ALA A 178 -5.12 -6.35 2.33
CA ALA A 178 -6.33 -7.11 2.60
C ALA A 178 -7.51 -6.63 1.72
N GLU A 179 -8.74 -6.97 2.08
CA GLU A 179 -9.96 -6.50 1.43
C GLU A 179 -10.12 -4.97 1.56
N ASN A 180 -10.71 -4.36 0.56
CA ASN A 180 -11.00 -2.92 0.57
C ASN A 180 -12.21 -2.57 1.44
N HIS A 181 -12.10 -1.49 2.21
CA HIS A 181 -13.16 -0.97 3.08
C HIS A 181 -13.52 0.48 2.75
N GLY A 182 -14.82 0.81 2.77
CA GLY A 182 -15.31 2.17 2.56
C GLY A 182 -16.33 2.32 1.42
N GLY A 183 -17.02 3.45 1.43
CA GLY A 183 -18.09 3.75 0.45
C GLY A 183 -17.60 3.92 -0.98
N LEU A 184 -16.37 4.35 -1.18
CA LEU A 184 -15.74 4.46 -2.50
C LEU A 184 -15.76 3.13 -3.26
N TYR A 185 -15.46 2.03 -2.59
CA TYR A 185 -15.38 0.71 -3.23
C TYR A 185 -16.72 0.16 -3.71
N LYS A 186 -17.83 0.62 -3.10
CA LYS A 186 -19.16 0.36 -3.64
C LYS A 186 -19.31 1.04 -5.01
N ASN A 187 -18.88 2.29 -5.13
CA ASN A 187 -18.93 2.99 -6.41
C ASN A 187 -18.03 2.36 -7.46
N LEU A 188 -16.78 1.97 -7.10
CA LEU A 188 -15.90 1.24 -8.02
C LEU A 188 -16.55 -0.09 -8.47
N LYS A 189 -17.21 -0.80 -7.57
CA LYS A 189 -17.96 -2.02 -7.92
C LYS A 189 -19.10 -1.72 -8.90
N ASP A 190 -19.92 -0.70 -8.65
CA ASP A 190 -21.02 -0.32 -9.52
C ASP A 190 -20.50 0.09 -10.92
N LEU A 191 -19.34 0.76 -10.98
CA LEU A 191 -18.66 1.08 -12.24
C LEU A 191 -18.17 -0.17 -12.98
N ARG A 192 -17.59 -1.15 -12.28
CA ARG A 192 -17.20 -2.44 -12.90
C ARG A 192 -18.42 -3.19 -13.41
N ASP A 193 -19.45 -3.37 -12.58
CA ASP A 193 -20.64 -4.13 -12.90
C ASP A 193 -21.43 -3.53 -14.07
N SER A 194 -21.38 -2.21 -14.26
CA SER A 194 -22.01 -1.48 -15.35
C SER A 194 -21.10 -1.28 -16.57
N ASN A 195 -19.90 -1.84 -16.59
CA ASN A 195 -18.90 -1.58 -17.62
C ASN A 195 -18.65 -0.07 -17.81
N GLY A 196 -18.51 0.66 -16.70
CA GLY A 196 -18.26 2.10 -16.67
C GLY A 196 -19.48 3.01 -16.93
N GLN A 197 -20.68 2.44 -17.07
CA GLN A 197 -21.89 3.18 -17.48
C GLN A 197 -22.75 3.66 -16.28
N CYS A 198 -22.37 3.37 -15.04
CA CYS A 198 -23.12 3.81 -13.87
C CYS A 198 -23.25 5.34 -13.86
N GLU A 199 -24.47 5.85 -13.62
CA GLU A 199 -24.75 7.30 -13.52
C GLU A 199 -23.98 7.92 -12.35
N CYS A 200 -23.94 7.22 -11.20
CA CYS A 200 -23.12 7.61 -10.06
C CYS A 200 -21.68 7.25 -10.35
N ASN A 201 -20.90 8.24 -10.76
CA ASN A 201 -19.47 8.08 -11.02
C ASN A 201 -18.70 9.14 -10.24
N PHE A 202 -17.98 8.67 -9.22
CA PHE A 202 -17.19 9.52 -8.33
C PHE A 202 -16.22 10.43 -9.09
N PHE A 203 -15.51 9.90 -10.07
CA PHE A 203 -14.51 10.68 -10.82
C PHE A 203 -15.16 11.77 -11.68
N LYS A 204 -16.27 11.45 -12.33
CA LYS A 204 -17.04 12.45 -13.10
C LYS A 204 -17.66 13.51 -12.20
N ALA A 205 -18.09 13.13 -10.99
CA ALA A 205 -18.62 14.07 -10.03
C ALA A 205 -17.59 15.10 -9.54
N MET A 206 -16.30 14.73 -9.57
CA MET A 206 -15.17 15.64 -9.31
C MET A 206 -14.79 16.52 -10.51
N GLY A 207 -15.40 16.32 -11.68
CA GLY A 207 -15.06 17.08 -12.90
C GLY A 207 -13.98 16.45 -13.79
N LEU A 208 -13.62 15.19 -13.54
CA LEU A 208 -12.66 14.46 -14.36
C LEU A 208 -13.36 13.70 -15.48
N ASP A 209 -12.72 13.60 -16.64
CA ASP A 209 -13.13 12.65 -17.64
C ASP A 209 -12.87 11.21 -17.17
N TYR A 210 -13.60 10.27 -17.77
CA TYR A 210 -13.56 8.89 -17.29
C TYR A 210 -13.68 7.89 -18.45
N MET A 211 -12.79 6.89 -18.44
CA MET A 211 -12.81 5.74 -19.34
C MET A 211 -12.67 4.46 -18.50
N TYR A 212 -13.46 3.43 -18.82
CA TYR A 212 -13.35 2.11 -18.18
C TYR A 212 -12.79 1.08 -19.16
N VAL A 213 -11.90 0.21 -18.67
CA VAL A 213 -11.32 -0.92 -19.43
C VAL A 213 -11.58 -2.20 -18.63
N ASN A 214 -12.53 -3.00 -19.12
CA ASN A 214 -12.91 -4.25 -18.44
C ASN A 214 -11.78 -5.29 -18.48
N ASP A 215 -11.10 -5.41 -19.62
CA ASP A 215 -10.03 -6.39 -19.82
C ASP A 215 -8.65 -5.77 -19.51
N GLY A 216 -8.46 -5.36 -18.26
CA GLY A 216 -7.22 -4.72 -17.78
C GLY A 216 -5.97 -5.62 -17.75
N ASN A 217 -6.12 -6.89 -18.14
CA ASN A 217 -5.02 -7.81 -18.41
C ASN A 217 -5.00 -8.31 -19.86
N CYS A 218 -5.47 -7.50 -20.81
CA CYS A 218 -5.34 -7.72 -22.25
C CYS A 218 -4.50 -6.58 -22.84
N VAL A 219 -3.34 -6.91 -23.40
CA VAL A 219 -2.38 -5.92 -23.94
C VAL A 219 -3.02 -5.08 -25.03
N GLU A 220 -3.78 -5.69 -25.95
CA GLU A 220 -4.43 -5.02 -27.07
C GLU A 220 -5.49 -4.01 -26.57
N ALA A 221 -6.33 -4.42 -25.63
CA ALA A 221 -7.38 -3.55 -25.08
C ALA A 221 -6.77 -2.34 -24.35
N LEU A 222 -5.68 -2.55 -23.62
CA LEU A 222 -4.95 -1.49 -22.93
C LEU A 222 -4.24 -0.54 -23.90
N ILE A 223 -3.58 -1.06 -24.93
CA ILE A 223 -2.94 -0.23 -25.97
C ILE A 223 -3.99 0.63 -26.69
N GLU A 224 -5.15 0.06 -27.01
CA GLU A 224 -6.25 0.81 -27.61
C GLU A 224 -6.74 1.94 -26.68
N ALA A 225 -6.97 1.63 -25.40
CA ALA A 225 -7.43 2.60 -24.41
C ALA A 225 -6.40 3.72 -24.19
N PHE A 226 -5.14 3.38 -23.97
CA PHE A 226 -4.08 4.35 -23.73
C PHE A 226 -3.77 5.20 -24.97
N SER A 227 -3.90 4.64 -26.18
CA SER A 227 -3.75 5.39 -27.41
C SER A 227 -4.84 6.46 -27.58
N LYS A 228 -6.06 6.20 -27.10
CA LYS A 228 -7.18 7.17 -27.14
C LYS A 228 -6.96 8.36 -26.20
N VAL A 229 -6.24 8.16 -25.10
CA VAL A 229 -6.01 9.21 -24.10
C VAL A 229 -4.63 9.86 -24.20
N LYS A 230 -3.77 9.35 -25.06
CA LYS A 230 -2.48 9.98 -25.35
C LYS A 230 -2.67 11.37 -25.94
N ASP A 231 -1.87 12.33 -25.46
CA ASP A 231 -1.89 13.73 -25.89
C ASP A 231 -3.24 14.45 -25.67
N ILE A 232 -4.09 13.94 -24.77
CA ILE A 232 -5.33 14.56 -24.35
C ILE A 232 -5.04 15.93 -23.71
N GLN A 233 -5.99 16.89 -23.79
CA GLN A 233 -5.76 18.26 -23.34
C GLN A 233 -6.45 18.59 -22.00
N HIS A 234 -7.02 17.61 -21.35
CA HIS A 234 -7.73 17.73 -20.08
C HIS A 234 -7.51 16.45 -19.25
N PRO A 235 -7.74 16.47 -17.93
CA PRO A 235 -7.46 15.32 -17.08
C PRO A 235 -8.49 14.21 -17.28
N ILE A 236 -8.00 12.97 -17.29
CA ILE A 236 -8.84 11.79 -17.43
C ILE A 236 -8.44 10.68 -16.48
N VAL A 237 -9.43 9.98 -15.94
CA VAL A 237 -9.27 8.71 -15.22
C VAL A 237 -9.50 7.56 -16.20
N VAL A 238 -8.49 6.71 -16.33
CA VAL A 238 -8.60 5.40 -17.02
C VAL A 238 -8.66 4.32 -15.96
N HIS A 239 -9.87 3.81 -15.71
CA HIS A 239 -10.14 2.78 -14.71
C HIS A 239 -9.98 1.41 -15.35
N ILE A 240 -8.92 0.69 -15.01
CA ILE A 240 -8.61 -0.66 -15.54
C ILE A 240 -8.95 -1.72 -14.49
N ASN A 241 -9.69 -2.75 -14.90
CA ASN A 241 -10.02 -3.89 -14.05
C ASN A 241 -9.00 -5.01 -14.26
N THR A 242 -8.19 -5.29 -13.25
CA THR A 242 -7.11 -6.28 -13.32
C THR A 242 -7.27 -7.42 -12.31
N LEU A 243 -6.53 -8.50 -12.51
CA LEU A 243 -6.48 -9.63 -11.59
C LEU A 243 -5.16 -9.63 -10.82
N LYS A 244 -5.21 -9.34 -9.51
CA LYS A 244 -4.05 -9.42 -8.63
C LYS A 244 -3.51 -10.86 -8.58
N GLY A 245 -2.21 -11.04 -8.83
CA GLY A 245 -1.59 -12.37 -8.85
C GLY A 245 -1.75 -13.16 -10.15
N LYS A 246 -2.29 -12.54 -11.23
CA LYS A 246 -2.60 -13.20 -12.51
C LYS A 246 -1.46 -14.07 -13.03
N GLY A 247 -1.80 -15.32 -13.37
CA GLY A 247 -0.88 -16.29 -13.97
C GLY A 247 -0.18 -17.19 -12.95
N TYR A 248 -0.51 -17.05 -11.64
CA TYR A 248 -0.12 -18.00 -10.61
C TYR A 248 -1.31 -18.29 -9.71
N GLU A 249 -1.94 -19.45 -9.91
CA GLU A 249 -3.21 -19.82 -9.28
C GLU A 249 -3.24 -19.64 -7.76
N PRO A 250 -2.20 -20.02 -6.98
CA PRO A 250 -2.21 -19.77 -5.54
C PRO A 250 -2.32 -18.29 -5.16
N ALA A 251 -1.72 -17.40 -5.96
CA ALA A 251 -1.80 -15.94 -5.70
C ALA A 251 -3.14 -15.33 -6.13
N GLU A 252 -3.81 -15.93 -7.13
CA GLU A 252 -5.15 -15.50 -7.53
C GLU A 252 -6.21 -15.89 -6.49
N GLN A 253 -6.00 -17.02 -5.80
CA GLN A 253 -6.90 -17.54 -4.76
C GLN A 253 -6.66 -16.88 -3.39
N ASP A 254 -5.41 -16.59 -3.04
CA ASP A 254 -5.03 -15.95 -1.76
C ASP A 254 -4.26 -14.64 -2.01
N LYS A 255 -5.02 -13.61 -2.40
CA LYS A 255 -4.49 -12.30 -2.79
C LYS A 255 -3.84 -11.53 -1.63
N GLU A 256 -4.28 -11.79 -0.38
CA GLU A 256 -3.75 -11.16 0.83
C GLU A 256 -2.35 -11.70 1.12
N THR A 257 -2.20 -13.00 1.26
CA THR A 257 -0.90 -13.65 1.52
C THR A 257 0.11 -13.38 0.41
N TYR A 258 -0.34 -13.34 -0.85
CA TYR A 258 0.53 -13.06 -2.00
C TYR A 258 0.66 -11.57 -2.35
N HIS A 259 0.24 -10.65 -1.49
CA HIS A 259 0.57 -9.23 -1.68
C HIS A 259 2.09 -9.03 -1.61
N TRP A 260 2.72 -9.54 -0.55
CA TRP A 260 4.16 -9.62 -0.36
C TRP A 260 4.53 -11.01 0.19
N ARG A 261 5.60 -11.60 -0.29
CA ARG A 261 6.02 -12.96 0.11
C ARG A 261 7.50 -12.98 0.46
N THR A 262 7.82 -13.74 1.52
CA THR A 262 9.16 -14.31 1.72
C THR A 262 9.48 -15.34 0.64
N PRO A 263 10.73 -15.78 0.46
CA PRO A 263 11.06 -16.92 -0.40
C PRO A 263 10.16 -18.12 -0.11
N PHE A 264 9.63 -18.76 -1.16
CA PHE A 264 8.67 -19.84 -1.03
C PHE A 264 8.93 -20.97 -2.05
N ASP A 265 8.38 -22.13 -1.79
CA ASP A 265 8.42 -23.28 -2.68
C ASP A 265 7.31 -23.18 -3.74
N LEU A 266 7.68 -23.33 -5.01
CA LEU A 266 6.76 -23.12 -6.14
C LEU A 266 5.65 -24.16 -6.24
N GLU A 267 5.90 -25.40 -5.79
CA GLU A 267 4.92 -26.47 -5.89
C GLU A 267 3.90 -26.42 -4.75
N THR A 268 4.36 -26.06 -3.57
CA THR A 268 3.52 -26.08 -2.36
C THR A 268 3.03 -24.70 -1.91
N GLY A 269 3.63 -23.62 -2.41
CA GLY A 269 3.38 -22.25 -1.97
C GLY A 269 3.86 -21.93 -0.54
N LYS A 270 4.52 -22.89 0.14
CA LYS A 270 4.96 -22.72 1.53
C LYS A 270 6.20 -21.83 1.62
N SER A 271 6.26 -20.97 2.65
CA SER A 271 7.47 -20.21 2.99
C SER A 271 8.67 -21.15 3.17
N LYS A 272 9.82 -20.73 2.68
CA LYS A 272 11.12 -21.39 2.94
C LYS A 272 11.76 -20.91 4.24
N MET A 273 11.22 -19.86 4.84
CA MET A 273 11.64 -19.37 6.15
C MET A 273 10.89 -20.13 7.25
N ASN A 274 11.52 -20.27 8.40
CA ASN A 274 10.88 -20.91 9.55
C ASN A 274 9.98 -19.89 10.23
N ASP A 275 8.67 -20.00 10.03
CA ASP A 275 7.65 -19.10 10.57
C ASP A 275 7.07 -19.59 11.92
N ASP A 276 7.72 -20.57 12.59
CA ASP A 276 7.22 -21.19 13.83
C ASP A 276 7.47 -20.37 15.11
N ALA A 277 8.20 -19.27 15.03
CA ALA A 277 8.46 -18.40 16.18
C ALA A 277 7.21 -17.56 16.52
N GLU A 278 6.90 -17.44 17.82
CA GLU A 278 5.88 -16.50 18.30
C GLU A 278 6.30 -15.07 17.96
N ASP A 279 5.40 -14.27 17.39
CA ASP A 279 5.61 -12.87 17.11
C ASP A 279 4.68 -11.95 17.91
N TYR A 280 4.99 -10.65 17.96
CA TYR A 280 4.18 -9.69 18.70
C TYR A 280 2.79 -9.47 18.09
N SER A 281 2.59 -9.75 16.80
CA SER A 281 1.27 -9.67 16.14
C SER A 281 0.36 -10.78 16.69
N GLU A 282 0.88 -12.00 16.80
CA GLU A 282 0.17 -13.15 17.38
C GLU A 282 -0.18 -12.92 18.85
N VAL A 283 0.78 -12.46 19.66
CA VAL A 283 0.59 -12.09 21.07
C VAL A 283 -0.50 -11.03 21.21
N THR A 284 -0.48 -10.02 20.34
CA THR A 284 -1.46 -8.92 20.34
C THR A 284 -2.86 -9.42 20.00
N ALA A 285 -3.00 -10.21 18.93
CA ALA A 285 -4.29 -10.74 18.50
C ALA A 285 -4.96 -11.57 19.57
N GLN A 286 -4.22 -12.52 20.16
CA GLN A 286 -4.74 -13.38 21.25
C GLN A 286 -5.20 -12.56 22.45
N TYR A 287 -4.41 -11.57 22.85
CA TYR A 287 -4.73 -10.69 23.95
C TYR A 287 -5.98 -9.85 23.69
N LEU A 288 -6.04 -9.18 22.53
CA LEU A 288 -7.16 -8.31 22.18
C LEU A 288 -8.47 -9.08 22.00
N LEU A 289 -8.45 -10.26 21.36
CA LEU A 289 -9.65 -11.12 21.22
C LEU A 289 -10.18 -11.55 22.60
N LYS A 290 -9.29 -11.85 23.55
CA LYS A 290 -9.69 -12.13 24.94
C LYS A 290 -10.36 -10.89 25.57
N LYS A 291 -9.75 -9.70 25.45
CA LYS A 291 -10.28 -8.46 26.03
C LYS A 291 -11.63 -8.06 25.40
N MET A 292 -11.82 -8.25 24.10
CA MET A 292 -13.10 -8.00 23.43
C MET A 292 -14.24 -8.90 23.96
N LYS A 293 -13.93 -10.11 24.37
CA LYS A 293 -14.92 -11.00 25.02
C LYS A 293 -15.31 -10.51 26.41
N GLU A 294 -14.34 -9.97 27.16
CA GLU A 294 -14.49 -9.47 28.52
C GLU A 294 -15.18 -8.08 28.58
N ASP A 295 -14.80 -7.18 27.66
CA ASP A 295 -15.32 -5.79 27.60
C ASP A 295 -15.75 -5.42 26.18
N LYS A 296 -17.04 -5.20 25.99
CA LYS A 296 -17.63 -4.83 24.67
C LYS A 296 -17.25 -3.43 24.20
N ARG A 297 -16.62 -2.61 25.04
CA ARG A 297 -16.12 -1.28 24.68
C ARG A 297 -14.76 -1.34 23.97
N VAL A 298 -14.02 -2.44 24.11
CA VAL A 298 -12.73 -2.63 23.42
C VAL A 298 -12.96 -2.81 21.94
N VAL A 299 -12.32 -1.99 21.14
CA VAL A 299 -12.39 -2.04 19.67
C VAL A 299 -10.97 -1.91 19.09
N THR A 300 -10.64 -2.80 18.18
CA THR A 300 -9.36 -2.76 17.45
C THR A 300 -9.56 -2.08 16.11
N ILE A 301 -8.68 -1.14 15.79
CA ILE A 301 -8.68 -0.37 14.55
C ILE A 301 -7.40 -0.68 13.78
N THR A 302 -7.52 -0.81 12.45
CA THR A 302 -6.39 -0.85 11.52
C THR A 302 -6.65 0.05 10.31
N SER A 303 -5.60 0.43 9.62
CA SER A 303 -5.65 1.21 8.38
C SER A 303 -5.11 0.39 7.20
N GLY A 304 -5.87 -0.64 6.79
CA GLY A 304 -5.56 -1.51 5.65
C GLY A 304 -4.45 -2.54 5.92
N THR A 305 -4.01 -2.71 7.16
CA THR A 305 -2.93 -3.61 7.55
C THR A 305 -3.31 -4.55 8.72
N PRO A 306 -4.38 -5.36 8.60
CA PRO A 306 -4.84 -6.21 9.72
C PRO A 306 -3.80 -7.23 10.18
N ALA A 307 -2.90 -7.65 9.29
CA ALA A 307 -1.83 -8.59 9.60
C ALA A 307 -0.85 -8.07 10.66
N VAL A 308 -0.61 -6.76 10.74
CA VAL A 308 0.28 -6.17 11.76
C VAL A 308 -0.21 -6.43 13.18
N LEU A 309 -1.53 -6.54 13.34
CA LEU A 309 -2.20 -6.87 14.59
C LEU A 309 -2.45 -8.39 14.78
N GLY A 310 -2.03 -9.22 13.83
CA GLY A 310 -2.30 -10.66 13.81
C GLY A 310 -3.77 -11.02 13.56
N PHE A 311 -4.58 -10.08 13.00
CA PHE A 311 -5.99 -10.31 12.69
C PHE A 311 -6.16 -10.95 11.31
N THR A 312 -6.04 -12.27 11.28
CA THR A 312 -6.40 -13.10 10.13
C THR A 312 -7.88 -12.96 9.78
N PRO A 313 -8.34 -13.39 8.57
CA PRO A 313 -9.76 -13.35 8.21
C PRO A 313 -10.68 -13.97 9.25
N ASP A 314 -10.32 -15.14 9.82
CA ASP A 314 -11.12 -15.80 10.86
C ASP A 314 -11.20 -14.97 12.15
N ARG A 315 -10.11 -14.34 12.55
CA ARG A 315 -10.05 -13.46 13.74
C ARG A 315 -10.84 -12.17 13.53
N ARG A 316 -10.83 -11.62 12.33
CA ARG A 316 -11.68 -10.47 11.97
C ARG A 316 -13.16 -10.84 12.08
N GLN A 317 -13.52 -12.04 11.61
CA GLN A 317 -14.88 -12.57 11.75
C GLN A 317 -15.26 -12.81 13.24
N GLU A 318 -14.36 -13.39 14.04
CA GLU A 318 -14.56 -13.61 15.48
C GLU A 318 -14.77 -12.30 16.24
N ALA A 319 -13.96 -11.28 15.96
CA ALA A 319 -14.07 -9.96 16.60
C ALA A 319 -15.34 -9.19 16.16
N GLY A 320 -15.83 -9.42 14.96
CA GLY A 320 -17.06 -8.81 14.44
C GLY A 320 -17.04 -7.29 14.52
N LYS A 321 -18.01 -6.68 15.19
CA LYS A 321 -18.12 -5.21 15.32
C LYS A 321 -17.02 -4.55 16.16
N GLN A 322 -16.24 -5.33 16.88
CA GLN A 322 -15.11 -4.84 17.69
C GLN A 322 -13.81 -4.78 16.87
N PHE A 323 -13.83 -5.15 15.59
CA PHE A 323 -12.75 -4.93 14.64
C PHE A 323 -13.20 -3.94 13.57
N VAL A 324 -12.37 -2.93 13.30
CA VAL A 324 -12.64 -1.89 12.31
C VAL A 324 -11.41 -1.72 11.42
N ASP A 325 -11.58 -1.93 10.12
CA ASP A 325 -10.61 -1.53 9.11
C ASP A 325 -11.16 -0.31 8.37
N VAL A 326 -10.40 0.77 8.39
CA VAL A 326 -10.78 2.04 7.75
C VAL A 326 -10.25 2.18 6.32
N GLY A 327 -9.59 1.15 5.79
CA GLY A 327 -8.79 1.24 4.56
C GLY A 327 -7.48 1.98 4.82
N ILE A 328 -6.77 2.36 3.77
CA ILE A 328 -5.52 3.13 3.90
C ILE A 328 -5.87 4.59 4.21
N ALA A 329 -6.13 4.87 5.50
CA ALA A 329 -6.59 6.16 6.00
C ALA A 329 -6.14 6.37 7.46
N GLU A 330 -4.83 6.50 7.66
CA GLU A 330 -4.21 6.57 8.98
C GLU A 330 -4.66 7.79 9.76
N GLU A 331 -4.81 8.95 9.11
CA GLU A 331 -5.30 10.19 9.70
C GLU A 331 -6.72 10.00 10.27
N HIS A 332 -7.59 9.37 9.46
CA HIS A 332 -8.94 9.05 9.89
C HIS A 332 -8.94 8.04 11.05
N ALA A 333 -8.06 7.05 11.04
CA ALA A 333 -7.97 6.06 12.11
C ALA A 333 -7.67 6.69 13.47
N VAL A 334 -6.75 7.66 13.52
CA VAL A 334 -6.43 8.41 14.75
C VAL A 334 -7.61 9.24 15.23
N ALA A 335 -8.24 10.02 14.34
CA ALA A 335 -9.40 10.82 14.67
C ALA A 335 -10.59 9.95 15.12
N LEU A 336 -10.83 8.81 14.46
CA LEU A 336 -11.84 7.83 14.85
C LEU A 336 -11.58 7.26 16.24
N ALA A 337 -10.33 6.88 16.55
CA ALA A 337 -9.94 6.39 17.86
C ALA A 337 -10.20 7.44 18.95
N SER A 338 -9.85 8.71 18.69
CA SER A 338 -10.16 9.83 19.58
C SER A 338 -11.68 9.95 19.84
N GLY A 339 -12.49 9.92 18.80
CA GLY A 339 -13.96 10.00 18.92
C GLY A 339 -14.56 8.83 19.70
N ILE A 340 -14.07 7.61 19.47
CA ILE A 340 -14.51 6.42 20.23
C ILE A 340 -14.16 6.56 21.71
N ALA A 341 -12.93 6.98 22.02
CA ALA A 341 -12.49 7.18 23.39
C ALA A 341 -13.29 8.27 24.10
N ALA A 342 -13.53 9.39 23.44
CA ALA A 342 -14.36 10.50 23.97
C ALA A 342 -15.79 10.05 24.32
N ASN A 343 -16.32 9.01 23.65
CA ASN A 343 -17.65 8.45 23.92
C ASN A 343 -17.62 7.19 24.82
N GLY A 344 -16.52 6.97 25.56
CA GLY A 344 -16.37 5.90 26.55
C GLY A 344 -16.03 4.52 25.97
N GLY A 345 -15.68 4.41 24.69
CA GLY A 345 -15.09 3.23 24.09
C GLY A 345 -13.63 3.12 24.45
N LYS A 346 -13.03 1.96 24.15
CA LYS A 346 -11.63 1.64 24.42
C LYS A 346 -10.93 1.24 23.11
N PRO A 347 -10.58 2.21 22.28
CA PRO A 347 -9.96 1.94 21.00
C PRO A 347 -8.49 1.57 21.14
N VAL A 348 -8.08 0.56 20.37
CA VAL A 348 -6.68 0.14 20.18
C VAL A 348 -6.38 0.18 18.69
N TYR A 349 -5.61 1.17 18.26
CA TYR A 349 -5.22 1.34 16.86
C TYR A 349 -3.83 0.77 16.62
N GLY A 350 -3.71 -0.21 15.71
CA GLY A 350 -2.44 -0.81 15.32
C GLY A 350 -1.99 -0.35 13.95
N VAL A 351 -0.74 0.12 13.86
CA VAL A 351 -0.15 0.69 12.66
C VAL A 351 1.35 0.46 12.62
N TYR A 352 1.94 0.36 11.44
CA TYR A 352 3.40 0.33 11.30
C TYR A 352 4.03 1.69 11.67
N SER A 353 5.20 1.64 12.31
CA SER A 353 5.99 2.82 12.70
C SER A 353 6.22 3.79 11.52
N THR A 354 6.45 3.28 10.33
CA THR A 354 6.62 4.12 9.14
C THR A 354 5.33 4.81 8.70
N PHE A 355 4.15 4.17 8.84
CA PHE A 355 2.89 4.73 8.35
C PHE A 355 2.26 5.74 9.32
N ILE A 356 2.53 5.65 10.62
CA ILE A 356 2.03 6.63 11.61
C ILE A 356 2.56 8.05 11.35
N GLN A 357 3.66 8.20 10.58
CA GLN A 357 4.24 9.50 10.24
C GLN A 357 3.24 10.44 9.57
N ARG A 358 2.34 9.91 8.78
CA ARG A 358 1.29 10.64 8.06
C ARG A 358 0.30 11.34 8.98
N SER A 359 0.14 10.86 10.21
CA SER A 359 -0.92 11.26 11.15
C SER A 359 -0.44 12.21 12.24
N TYR A 360 0.68 12.91 12.08
CA TYR A 360 1.24 13.75 13.14
C TYR A 360 0.25 14.83 13.62
N ASP A 361 -0.44 15.48 12.69
CA ASP A 361 -1.43 16.52 13.03
C ASP A 361 -2.59 15.93 13.84
N GLN A 362 -3.15 14.78 13.40
CA GLN A 362 -4.26 14.13 14.10
C GLN A 362 -3.85 13.59 15.48
N LEU A 363 -2.60 13.09 15.61
CA LEU A 363 -2.06 12.71 16.91
C LEU A 363 -1.99 13.90 17.86
N SER A 364 -1.51 15.05 17.40
CA SER A 364 -1.36 16.25 18.22
C SER A 364 -2.69 16.94 18.47
N GLN A 365 -3.50 17.21 17.43
CA GLN A 365 -4.71 18.02 17.49
C GLN A 365 -5.95 17.22 17.86
N ASP A 366 -6.22 16.11 17.16
CA ASP A 366 -7.47 15.39 17.35
C ASP A 366 -7.44 14.49 18.59
N LEU A 367 -6.27 13.96 18.94
CA LEU A 367 -6.11 13.02 20.04
C LEU A 367 -5.52 13.69 21.30
N CYS A 368 -4.29 14.19 21.25
CA CYS A 368 -3.54 14.54 22.45
C CYS A 368 -3.96 15.87 23.09
N ILE A 369 -4.29 16.89 22.33
CA ILE A 369 -4.80 18.15 22.89
C ILE A 369 -6.17 17.96 23.57
N ASN A 370 -6.94 16.98 23.10
CA ASN A 370 -8.21 16.57 23.70
C ASN A 370 -8.05 15.58 24.85
N ASN A 371 -6.85 15.07 25.04
CA ASN A 371 -6.48 14.09 26.06
C ASN A 371 -7.39 12.83 26.10
N ASN A 372 -7.85 12.37 24.94
CA ASN A 372 -8.72 11.20 24.84
C ASN A 372 -7.92 9.88 25.01
N PRO A 373 -8.35 8.96 25.88
CA PRO A 373 -7.57 7.78 26.25
C PRO A 373 -7.64 6.66 25.17
N ALA A 374 -7.06 6.89 24.01
CA ALA A 374 -6.88 5.88 22.98
C ALA A 374 -5.50 5.22 23.09
N VAL A 375 -5.40 3.96 22.71
CA VAL A 375 -4.16 3.19 22.66
C VAL A 375 -3.69 3.07 21.21
N LEU A 376 -2.43 3.40 20.96
CA LEU A 376 -1.76 3.25 19.66
C LEU A 376 -0.68 2.18 19.78
N LEU A 377 -0.74 1.15 18.97
CA LEU A 377 0.30 0.12 18.89
C LEU A 377 1.13 0.42 17.63
N VAL A 378 2.33 0.96 17.86
CA VAL A 378 3.27 1.36 16.80
C VAL A 378 4.21 0.19 16.54
N PHE A 379 3.84 -0.63 15.56
CA PHE A 379 4.54 -1.87 15.23
C PHE A 379 5.82 -1.65 14.43
N TRP A 380 6.72 -2.60 14.54
CA TRP A 380 8.01 -2.60 13.85
C TRP A 380 8.92 -1.45 14.27
N GLY A 381 8.78 -1.01 15.51
CA GLY A 381 9.69 -0.04 16.13
C GLY A 381 11.09 -0.62 16.32
N THR A 382 11.95 -0.55 15.30
CA THR A 382 13.29 -1.15 15.31
C THR A 382 14.26 -0.39 14.44
N LEU A 383 15.57 -0.57 14.71
CA LEU A 383 16.66 -0.11 13.85
C LEU A 383 17.06 -1.16 12.81
N SER A 384 16.68 -2.41 13.00
CA SER A 384 17.01 -3.55 12.14
C SER A 384 15.87 -3.97 11.21
N GLY A 385 14.88 -3.11 11.00
CA GLY A 385 13.70 -3.41 10.22
C GLY A 385 13.92 -3.46 8.73
N MET A 386 12.95 -3.02 7.97
CA MET A 386 12.94 -3.04 6.51
C MET A 386 14.18 -2.33 5.95
N ASN A 387 14.87 -2.98 5.03
CA ASN A 387 16.09 -2.45 4.40
C ASN A 387 15.80 -1.47 3.26
N ASP A 388 14.77 -0.64 3.42
CA ASP A 388 14.30 0.26 2.39
C ASP A 388 14.20 1.68 2.94
N VAL A 389 14.72 2.65 2.19
CA VAL A 389 14.72 4.06 2.58
C VAL A 389 13.33 4.66 2.77
N THR A 390 12.29 4.02 2.20
CA THR A 390 10.90 4.47 2.28
C THR A 390 10.16 3.88 3.48
N HIS A 391 10.68 2.81 4.12
CA HIS A 391 10.03 2.10 5.21
C HIS A 391 10.92 1.99 6.46
N LEU A 392 11.55 3.10 6.84
CA LEU A 392 12.39 3.18 8.04
C LEU A 392 11.51 3.27 9.30
N CYS A 393 11.72 2.35 10.23
CA CYS A 393 10.85 2.17 11.40
C CYS A 393 11.47 2.72 12.69
N PHE A 394 12.01 3.95 12.67
CA PHE A 394 12.58 4.62 13.84
C PHE A 394 12.25 6.11 13.94
N PHE A 395 11.58 6.71 12.95
CA PHE A 395 11.12 8.09 13.01
C PHE A 395 9.93 8.31 13.95
N ASP A 396 9.28 7.24 14.38
CA ASP A 396 8.24 7.27 15.42
C ASP A 396 8.77 7.87 16.74
N ILE A 397 10.04 7.61 17.09
CA ILE A 397 10.63 8.12 18.34
C ILE A 397 10.59 9.66 18.37
N PRO A 398 11.26 10.41 17.47
CA PRO A 398 11.21 11.86 17.51
C PRO A 398 9.81 12.43 17.19
N LEU A 399 8.99 11.71 16.41
CA LEU A 399 7.65 12.14 16.05
C LEU A 399 6.70 12.11 17.26
N ILE A 400 6.65 11.01 17.98
CA ILE A 400 5.70 10.81 19.08
C ILE A 400 6.19 11.49 20.37
N SER A 401 7.49 11.39 20.67
CA SER A 401 8.05 11.91 21.92
C SER A 401 7.95 13.42 22.10
N ASN A 402 7.69 14.18 21.04
CA ASN A 402 7.51 15.62 21.15
C ASN A 402 6.04 16.08 21.25
N ILE A 403 5.07 15.15 21.21
CA ILE A 403 3.63 15.47 21.32
C ILE A 403 3.24 15.55 22.81
N PRO A 404 2.79 16.73 23.29
CA PRO A 404 2.34 16.86 24.67
C PRO A 404 1.16 15.93 24.99
N ASN A 405 1.06 15.50 26.24
CA ASN A 405 0.02 14.59 26.77
C ASN A 405 0.08 13.15 26.26
N MET A 406 0.92 12.81 25.31
CA MET A 406 1.12 11.43 24.87
C MET A 406 2.02 10.68 25.87
N VAL A 407 1.51 9.61 26.44
CA VAL A 407 2.36 8.63 27.17
C VAL A 407 2.98 7.71 26.12
N TYR A 408 4.31 7.65 26.05
CA TYR A 408 5.03 6.85 25.06
C TYR A 408 5.86 5.76 25.72
N LEU A 409 5.47 4.50 25.51
CA LEU A 409 6.03 3.31 26.16
C LEU A 409 6.80 2.46 25.14
N ALA A 410 7.86 1.79 25.63
CA ALA A 410 8.69 0.90 24.81
C ALA A 410 9.06 -0.35 25.62
N PRO A 411 8.34 -1.48 25.47
CA PRO A 411 8.58 -2.71 26.23
C PRO A 411 9.89 -3.37 25.80
N THR A 412 10.53 -4.06 26.73
CA THR A 412 11.76 -4.82 26.50
C THR A 412 11.51 -6.34 26.42
N CYS A 413 10.34 -6.81 26.88
CA CYS A 413 9.94 -8.21 26.83
C CYS A 413 8.42 -8.35 26.69
N LYS A 414 7.96 -9.59 26.45
CA LYS A 414 6.54 -9.93 26.26
C LYS A 414 5.68 -9.56 27.46
N GLU A 415 6.16 -9.89 28.67
CA GLU A 415 5.42 -9.64 29.89
C GLU A 415 5.20 -8.14 30.12
N GLU A 416 6.23 -7.33 29.89
CA GLU A 416 6.15 -5.88 29.95
C GLU A 416 5.21 -5.31 28.89
N TYR A 417 5.29 -5.81 27.65
CA TYR A 417 4.37 -5.43 26.58
C TYR A 417 2.90 -5.67 26.99
N LEU A 418 2.60 -6.86 27.50
CA LEU A 418 1.23 -7.20 27.90
C LEU A 418 0.77 -6.37 29.12
N ALA A 419 1.66 -6.08 30.07
CA ALA A 419 1.35 -5.21 31.21
C ALA A 419 1.09 -3.76 30.78
N MET A 420 1.91 -3.21 29.88
CA MET A 420 1.69 -1.89 29.28
C MET A 420 0.36 -1.83 28.53
N LEU A 421 0.02 -2.84 27.75
CA LEU A 421 -1.23 -2.92 26.99
C LEU A 421 -2.44 -3.04 27.94
N GLU A 422 -2.35 -3.87 28.97
CA GLU A 422 -3.39 -4.00 30.01
C GLU A 422 -3.65 -2.67 30.69
N TRP A 423 -2.59 -2.00 31.17
CA TRP A 423 -2.69 -0.69 31.81
C TRP A 423 -3.30 0.35 30.85
N SER A 424 -2.80 0.44 29.62
CA SER A 424 -3.25 1.41 28.63
C SER A 424 -4.74 1.29 28.29
N ILE A 425 -5.28 0.07 28.23
CA ILE A 425 -6.71 -0.16 27.98
C ILE A 425 -7.58 0.19 29.19
N HIS A 426 -7.04 0.10 30.42
CA HIS A 426 -7.82 0.31 31.64
C HIS A 426 -7.78 1.74 32.16
N GLN A 427 -6.67 2.47 31.97
CA GLN A 427 -6.60 3.89 32.35
C GLN A 427 -7.54 4.76 31.46
N ASN A 428 -7.93 5.95 31.96
CA ASN A 428 -8.87 6.84 31.27
C ASN A 428 -8.34 8.30 31.26
N GLU A 429 -7.04 8.51 31.40
CA GLU A 429 -6.47 9.83 31.65
C GLU A 429 -5.69 10.37 30.45
N HIS A 430 -5.01 9.48 29.71
CA HIS A 430 -4.09 9.89 28.65
C HIS A 430 -4.18 9.02 27.39
N PRO A 431 -3.92 9.59 26.20
CA PRO A 431 -3.57 8.79 25.03
C PRO A 431 -2.20 8.10 25.27
N VAL A 432 -2.11 6.84 24.85
CA VAL A 432 -0.91 6.01 25.05
C VAL A 432 -0.44 5.45 23.72
N ALA A 433 0.84 5.61 23.41
CA ALA A 433 1.49 4.91 22.30
C ALA A 433 2.46 3.86 22.87
N ILE A 434 2.37 2.63 22.38
CA ILE A 434 3.30 1.54 22.71
C ILE A 434 4.11 1.21 21.47
N ARG A 435 5.43 1.35 21.56
CA ARG A 435 6.38 1.00 20.51
C ARG A 435 6.64 -0.50 20.49
N VAL A 436 5.96 -1.22 19.63
CA VAL A 436 6.01 -2.70 19.57
C VAL A 436 7.24 -3.14 18.78
N PRO A 437 8.13 -3.99 19.35
CA PRO A 437 9.32 -4.45 18.66
C PRO A 437 9.03 -5.29 17.41
N ALA A 438 9.95 -5.29 16.44
CA ALA A 438 9.92 -6.13 15.25
C ALA A 438 10.80 -7.39 15.35
N THR A 439 11.36 -7.65 16.52
CA THR A 439 12.22 -8.81 16.79
C THR A 439 11.41 -9.99 17.31
N ASP A 440 12.07 -11.14 17.43
CA ASP A 440 11.50 -12.31 18.11
C ASP A 440 10.98 -11.94 19.50
N VAL A 441 9.92 -12.60 19.91
CA VAL A 441 9.35 -12.39 21.25
C VAL A 441 10.30 -12.91 22.32
N ILE A 442 10.70 -12.03 23.22
CA ILE A 442 11.58 -12.34 24.35
C ILE A 442 10.76 -12.34 25.63
N SER A 443 10.83 -13.42 26.43
CA SER A 443 10.27 -13.49 27.77
C SER A 443 11.34 -13.12 28.81
N CYS A 444 11.02 -12.23 29.74
CA CYS A 444 11.92 -11.90 30.84
C CYS A 444 11.81 -12.89 32.02
N GLY A 445 10.68 -13.64 32.15
CA GLY A 445 10.47 -14.64 33.17
C GLY A 445 10.34 -14.08 34.61
N GLU A 446 10.27 -12.76 34.78
CA GLU A 446 10.21 -12.05 36.03
C GLU A 446 8.95 -11.16 36.12
N PRO A 447 8.49 -10.81 37.33
CA PRO A 447 7.43 -9.84 37.51
C PRO A 447 7.81 -8.47 36.91
N VAL A 448 6.88 -7.85 36.19
CA VAL A 448 7.04 -6.54 35.58
C VAL A 448 6.16 -5.49 36.24
N GLU A 449 6.46 -4.22 36.01
CA GLU A 449 5.62 -3.09 36.43
C GLU A 449 4.19 -3.24 35.90
N SER A 450 3.22 -2.77 36.65
CA SER A 450 1.80 -2.82 36.28
C SER A 450 1.11 -1.46 36.21
N ASP A 451 1.81 -0.40 36.64
CA ASP A 451 1.35 0.99 36.60
C ASP A 451 2.39 1.85 35.88
N TYR A 452 2.00 2.44 34.74
CA TYR A 452 2.85 3.26 33.88
C TYR A 452 2.39 4.73 33.87
N SER A 453 1.76 5.18 34.96
CA SER A 453 1.25 6.56 35.11
C SER A 453 2.33 7.59 35.43
N ASN A 454 3.58 7.17 35.74
CA ASN A 454 4.69 8.05 36.15
C ASN A 454 5.83 8.08 35.13
#